data_575f6289b7a6b0b92bcb79c96166cc6a
#
_entry.id   575f6289b7a6b0b92bcb79c96166cc6a
#
_cell.length_a   1.000
_cell.length_b   1.000
_cell.length_c   1.000
_cell.angle_alpha   90.00
_cell.angle_beta   90.00
_cell.angle_gamma   90.00
#
_symmetry.space_group_name_H-M   'P 1'
#
loop_
_entity.id
_entity.type
_entity.pdbx_description
1 polymer ?
#
loop_
_entity_poly.entity_id
_entity_poly.type
_entity_poly.pdbx_seq_one_letter_code
_entity_poly.pdbx_strand_id
1 'polypeptide(L)'
;MTARTHHVPLRIAVSSGALSPQVAALLSRQRAEEPQTPVVLEEVSVCEQVCGLEDGRYDLGLALTTAPGHSLNAQPLWHDELALAVPIRSPLLNFTAVPLEEFAHYPLIRWRSDEYDPVDQLMERMQQQACTPPEIFCVRTFELMAILVAAGYGIGLGAKSRIAAARELDIIMRPLAGDRQELTTYILRPPCELPPSVDRLAERAQAISG
;
A
#
# COMPACT_ATOMS: atom_id res chain seq x y z
N MET A 1 23.30 -31.13 23.91
CA MET A 1 22.64 -29.82 24.25
C MET A 1 23.06 -28.83 23.17
N THR A 2 22.22 -28.67 22.17
CA THR A 2 22.44 -27.68 21.07
C THR A 2 22.07 -26.31 21.60
N ALA A 3 23.04 -25.41 21.69
CA ALA A 3 22.79 -24.01 22.02
C ALA A 3 21.81 -23.45 21.02
N ARG A 4 20.58 -23.09 21.44
CA ARG A 4 19.67 -22.31 20.66
C ARG A 4 20.31 -20.93 20.49
N THR A 5 20.91 -20.69 19.35
CA THR A 5 21.25 -19.33 18.91
C THR A 5 19.95 -18.54 18.84
N HIS A 6 19.69 -17.68 19.82
CA HIS A 6 18.55 -16.74 19.76
C HIS A 6 18.87 -15.74 18.69
N HIS A 7 18.32 -15.95 17.47
CA HIS A 7 18.32 -14.93 16.44
C HIS A 7 17.39 -13.81 16.88
N VAL A 8 17.90 -12.58 16.89
CA VAL A 8 17.09 -11.39 17.13
C VAL A 8 16.08 -11.29 15.98
N PRO A 9 14.78 -11.12 16.24
CA PRO A 9 13.78 -11.00 15.20
C PRO A 9 14.00 -9.72 14.38
N LEU A 10 13.74 -9.80 13.07
CA LEU A 10 13.59 -8.63 12.19
C LEU A 10 12.23 -7.99 12.45
N ARG A 11 12.20 -6.74 12.88
CA ARG A 11 10.98 -6.00 13.19
C ARG A 11 10.66 -5.06 12.03
N ILE A 12 9.60 -5.38 11.32
CA ILE A 12 9.17 -4.66 10.12
C ILE A 12 7.86 -3.95 10.40
N ALA A 13 7.85 -2.64 10.23
CA ALA A 13 6.62 -1.85 10.22
C ALA A 13 6.11 -1.73 8.78
N VAL A 14 4.81 -1.88 8.56
CA VAL A 14 4.19 -1.69 7.26
C VAL A 14 2.99 -0.75 7.39
N SER A 15 2.93 0.29 6.55
CA SER A 15 1.73 1.11 6.47
C SER A 15 0.63 0.37 5.70
N SER A 16 -0.62 0.60 6.07
CA SER A 16 -1.78 -0.07 5.46
C SER A 16 -1.81 0.07 3.92
N GLY A 17 -1.37 1.22 3.41
CA GLY A 17 -1.28 1.49 1.96
C GLY A 17 -0.23 0.64 1.24
N ALA A 18 0.85 0.25 1.93
CA ALA A 18 1.95 -0.52 1.37
C ALA A 18 1.71 -2.05 1.40
N LEU A 19 0.61 -2.52 2.00
CA LEU A 19 0.24 -3.93 1.97
C LEU A 19 -0.10 -4.36 0.54
N SER A 20 0.69 -5.28 0.00
CA SER A 20 0.61 -5.72 -1.40
C SER A 20 1.02 -7.19 -1.54
N PRO A 21 0.74 -7.84 -2.68
CA PRO A 21 1.22 -9.20 -2.96
C PRO A 21 2.75 -9.34 -2.86
N GLN A 22 3.50 -8.26 -3.14
CA GLN A 22 4.96 -8.23 -3.04
C GLN A 22 5.44 -8.43 -1.60
N VAL A 23 4.71 -7.90 -0.59
CA VAL A 23 5.02 -8.15 0.82
C VAL A 23 4.91 -9.64 1.16
N ALA A 24 3.87 -10.31 0.67
CA ALA A 24 3.72 -11.75 0.86
C ALA A 24 4.85 -12.54 0.20
N ALA A 25 5.25 -12.15 -1.02
CA ALA A 25 6.38 -12.76 -1.72
C ALA A 25 7.71 -12.56 -0.96
N LEU A 26 7.94 -11.34 -0.42
CA LEU A 26 9.12 -11.04 0.41
C LEU A 26 9.17 -11.94 1.65
N LEU A 27 8.09 -12.03 2.39
CA LEU A 27 8.03 -12.85 3.60
C LEU A 27 8.22 -14.34 3.30
N SER A 28 7.63 -14.82 2.20
CA SER A 28 7.80 -16.21 1.74
C SER A 28 9.25 -16.50 1.41
N ARG A 29 9.92 -15.60 0.69
CA ARG A 29 11.33 -15.73 0.32
C ARG A 29 12.23 -15.65 1.55
N GLN A 30 11.98 -14.70 2.46
CA GLN A 30 12.70 -14.57 3.73
C GLN A 30 12.64 -15.87 4.54
N ARG A 31 11.43 -16.45 4.66
CA ARG A 31 11.24 -17.70 5.39
C ARG A 31 11.96 -18.88 4.75
N ALA A 32 12.02 -18.91 3.42
CA ALA A 32 12.71 -20.00 2.69
C ALA A 32 14.24 -19.90 2.79
N GLU A 33 14.79 -18.68 2.66
CA GLU A 33 16.24 -18.46 2.63
C GLU A 33 16.87 -18.34 4.02
N GLU A 34 16.15 -17.77 5.00
CA GLU A 34 16.62 -17.59 6.38
C GLU A 34 15.57 -18.06 7.41
N PRO A 35 15.24 -19.35 7.45
CA PRO A 35 14.19 -19.88 8.35
C PRO A 35 14.50 -19.70 9.83
N GLN A 36 15.76 -19.46 10.18
CA GLN A 36 16.21 -19.26 11.58
C GLN A 36 16.08 -17.80 12.03
N THR A 37 15.86 -16.85 11.12
CA THR A 37 15.68 -15.43 11.44
C THR A 37 14.18 -15.13 11.57
N PRO A 38 13.65 -14.97 12.79
CA PRO A 38 12.23 -14.64 12.96
C PRO A 38 11.92 -13.27 12.37
N VAL A 39 10.72 -13.10 11.83
CA VAL A 39 10.20 -11.82 11.38
C VAL A 39 8.98 -11.47 12.22
N VAL A 40 8.94 -10.24 12.71
CA VAL A 40 7.77 -9.61 13.32
C VAL A 40 7.33 -8.52 12.35
N LEU A 41 6.12 -8.65 11.81
CA LEU A 41 5.52 -7.66 10.93
C LEU A 41 4.37 -6.99 11.67
N GLU A 42 4.39 -5.67 11.74
CA GLU A 42 3.34 -4.89 12.38
C GLU A 42 2.76 -3.88 11.38
N GLU A 43 1.43 -3.87 11.28
CA GLU A 43 0.70 -2.85 10.54
C GLU A 43 0.48 -1.64 11.44
N VAL A 44 1.04 -0.50 11.06
CA VAL A 44 1.03 0.74 11.86
C VAL A 44 0.79 1.96 10.96
N SER A 45 0.41 3.09 11.55
CA SER A 45 0.37 4.36 10.83
C SER A 45 1.77 4.81 10.40
N VAL A 46 1.85 5.66 9.35
CA VAL A 46 3.15 6.23 8.92
C VAL A 46 3.83 6.99 10.06
N CYS A 47 3.07 7.74 10.85
CA CYS A 47 3.61 8.47 12.00
C CYS A 47 4.23 7.52 13.04
N GLU A 48 3.55 6.45 13.38
CA GLU A 48 4.08 5.44 14.30
C GLU A 48 5.28 4.68 13.73
N GLN A 49 5.24 4.38 12.43
CA GLN A 49 6.34 3.75 11.71
C GLN A 49 7.60 4.62 11.77
N VAL A 50 7.48 5.92 11.48
CA VAL A 50 8.59 6.87 11.52
C VAL A 50 9.16 6.97 12.94
N CYS A 51 8.32 7.22 13.94
CA CYS A 51 8.76 7.25 15.35
C CYS A 51 9.44 5.94 15.75
N GLY A 52 8.86 4.79 15.37
CA GLY A 52 9.40 3.49 15.73
C GLY A 52 10.71 3.14 15.03
N LEU A 53 10.95 3.67 13.84
CA LEU A 53 12.25 3.57 13.16
C LEU A 53 13.30 4.46 13.83
N GLU A 54 12.93 5.70 14.19
CA GLU A 54 13.84 6.66 14.83
C GLU A 54 14.23 6.22 16.25
N ASP A 55 13.32 5.60 17.01
CA ASP A 55 13.57 5.10 18.38
C ASP A 55 14.06 3.63 18.43
N GLY A 56 14.23 2.98 17.28
CA GLY A 56 14.75 1.62 17.17
C GLY A 56 13.77 0.51 17.55
N ARG A 57 12.48 0.77 17.61
CA ARG A 57 11.44 -0.26 17.75
C ARG A 57 11.31 -1.12 16.49
N TYR A 58 11.51 -0.53 15.31
CA TYR A 58 11.51 -1.20 14.02
C TYR A 58 12.89 -1.10 13.36
N ASP A 59 13.24 -2.15 12.62
CA ASP A 59 14.50 -2.23 11.88
C ASP A 59 14.31 -1.74 10.43
N LEU A 60 13.07 -1.84 9.90
CA LEU A 60 12.72 -1.50 8.54
C LEU A 60 11.24 -1.11 8.44
N GLY A 61 10.93 -0.14 7.58
CA GLY A 61 9.57 0.28 7.25
C GLY A 61 9.23 0.08 5.78
N LEU A 62 7.96 -0.24 5.49
CA LEU A 62 7.40 -0.24 4.14
C LEU A 62 6.24 0.75 4.09
N ALA A 63 6.34 1.78 3.22
CA ALA A 63 5.35 2.86 3.13
C ALA A 63 5.19 3.37 1.70
N LEU A 64 4.08 4.06 1.41
CA LEU A 64 3.86 4.79 0.15
C LEU A 64 4.43 6.23 0.18
N THR A 65 5.20 6.57 1.18
CA THR A 65 5.82 7.90 1.35
C THR A 65 7.29 7.77 1.69
N THR A 66 8.05 8.79 1.35
CA THR A 66 9.46 8.92 1.75
C THR A 66 9.63 9.47 3.17
N ALA A 67 8.54 9.76 3.88
CA ALA A 67 8.55 10.41 5.19
C ALA A 67 9.38 11.72 5.19
N PRO A 68 9.03 12.72 4.36
CA PRO A 68 9.81 13.95 4.25
C PRO A 68 9.90 14.68 5.59
N GLY A 69 11.05 15.27 5.86
CA GLY A 69 11.32 15.98 7.12
C GLY A 69 11.85 15.12 8.26
N HIS A 70 12.00 13.82 8.07
CA HIS A 70 12.58 12.87 9.01
C HIS A 70 13.97 12.39 8.57
N SER A 71 14.78 11.95 9.53
CA SER A 71 16.16 11.49 9.28
C SER A 71 16.21 10.04 8.77
N LEU A 72 15.25 9.62 7.98
CA LEU A 72 15.18 8.26 7.46
C LEU A 72 15.76 8.17 6.04
N ASN A 73 16.41 7.06 5.74
CA ASN A 73 16.82 6.71 4.38
C ASN A 73 15.64 6.04 3.67
N ALA A 74 15.06 6.71 2.68
CA ALA A 74 13.98 6.20 1.85
C ALA A 74 14.52 5.73 0.50
N GLN A 75 14.24 4.49 0.13
CA GLN A 75 14.63 3.92 -1.15
C GLN A 75 13.39 3.38 -1.88
N PRO A 76 13.16 3.74 -3.16
CA PRO A 76 12.06 3.19 -3.94
C PRO A 76 12.24 1.68 -4.10
N LEU A 77 11.14 0.94 -3.99
CA LEU A 77 11.16 -0.52 -3.97
C LEU A 77 10.25 -1.12 -5.05
N TRP A 78 8.93 -0.90 -4.94
CA TRP A 78 7.96 -1.45 -5.89
C TRP A 78 7.08 -0.35 -6.44
N HIS A 79 6.67 -0.53 -7.70
CA HIS A 79 5.76 0.36 -8.39
C HIS A 79 4.40 -0.33 -8.60
N ASP A 80 3.34 0.42 -8.44
CA ASP A 80 1.97 0.03 -8.72
C ASP A 80 1.23 1.23 -9.32
N GLU A 81 -0.02 1.06 -9.68
CA GLU A 81 -0.88 2.11 -10.23
C GLU A 81 -2.11 2.28 -9.35
N LEU A 82 -2.59 3.51 -9.21
CA LEU A 82 -3.90 3.76 -8.61
C LEU A 82 -4.99 3.27 -9.56
N ALA A 83 -5.95 2.53 -9.04
CA ALA A 83 -7.05 1.98 -9.81
C ALA A 83 -8.36 2.06 -9.03
N LEU A 84 -9.47 1.85 -9.75
CA LEU A 84 -10.81 1.79 -9.20
C LEU A 84 -11.19 0.35 -8.82
N ALA A 85 -11.84 0.21 -7.68
CA ALA A 85 -12.65 -0.93 -7.33
C ALA A 85 -14.11 -0.60 -7.67
N VAL A 86 -14.73 -1.39 -8.54
CA VAL A 86 -16.12 -1.20 -8.97
C VAL A 86 -16.93 -2.48 -8.73
N PRO A 87 -18.25 -2.39 -8.48
CA PRO A 87 -19.11 -3.57 -8.34
C PRO A 87 -19.14 -4.38 -9.64
N ILE A 88 -19.38 -5.71 -9.53
CA ILE A 88 -19.46 -6.62 -10.69
C ILE A 88 -20.58 -6.28 -11.70
N ARG A 89 -21.52 -5.43 -11.33
CA ARG A 89 -22.62 -4.97 -12.20
C ARG A 89 -22.56 -3.49 -12.53
N SER A 90 -21.40 -2.84 -12.31
CA SER A 90 -21.24 -1.42 -12.57
C SER A 90 -21.26 -1.10 -14.07
N PRO A 91 -21.94 -0.03 -14.52
CA PRO A 91 -21.82 0.49 -15.89
C PRO A 91 -20.38 0.86 -16.26
N LEU A 92 -19.54 1.20 -15.26
CA LEU A 92 -18.12 1.52 -15.46
C LEU A 92 -17.31 0.33 -16.03
N LEU A 93 -17.85 -0.88 -15.99
CA LEU A 93 -17.24 -2.05 -16.62
C LEU A 93 -17.20 -1.98 -18.15
N ASN A 94 -18.02 -1.10 -18.77
CA ASN A 94 -18.01 -0.87 -20.22
C ASN A 94 -16.76 -0.07 -20.67
N PHE A 95 -16.06 0.59 -19.75
CA PHE A 95 -14.82 1.29 -20.03
C PHE A 95 -13.63 0.38 -19.84
N THR A 96 -12.66 0.41 -20.76
CA THR A 96 -11.35 -0.22 -20.58
C THR A 96 -10.51 0.53 -19.54
N ALA A 97 -10.65 1.86 -19.52
CA ALA A 97 -10.15 2.77 -18.50
C ALA A 97 -11.22 3.82 -18.24
N VAL A 98 -11.51 4.11 -16.98
CA VAL A 98 -12.63 4.99 -16.58
C VAL A 98 -12.20 6.45 -16.65
N PRO A 99 -12.88 7.30 -17.44
CA PRO A 99 -12.64 8.74 -17.46
C PRO A 99 -12.93 9.39 -16.10
N LEU A 100 -12.21 10.46 -15.76
CA LEU A 100 -12.42 11.18 -14.48
C LEU A 100 -13.83 11.78 -14.38
N GLU A 101 -14.40 12.19 -15.51
CA GLU A 101 -15.76 12.72 -15.59
C GLU A 101 -16.80 11.65 -15.19
N GLU A 102 -16.61 10.42 -15.65
CA GLU A 102 -17.49 9.30 -15.29
C GLU A 102 -17.34 8.88 -13.84
N PHE A 103 -16.09 8.87 -13.34
CA PHE A 103 -15.78 8.60 -11.94
C PHE A 103 -16.52 9.57 -11.00
N ALA A 104 -16.60 10.87 -11.37
CA ALA A 104 -17.21 11.91 -10.55
C ALA A 104 -18.72 11.71 -10.29
N HIS A 105 -19.39 10.87 -11.08
CA HIS A 105 -20.83 10.58 -10.92
C HIS A 105 -21.15 9.53 -9.85
N TYR A 106 -20.12 8.91 -9.24
CA TYR A 106 -20.31 7.84 -8.24
C TYR A 106 -19.78 8.28 -6.89
N PRO A 107 -20.48 7.93 -5.78
CA PRO A 107 -19.93 8.11 -4.45
C PRO A 107 -18.59 7.38 -4.31
N LEU A 108 -17.60 8.05 -3.73
CA LEU A 108 -16.29 7.46 -3.46
C LEU A 108 -16.23 6.92 -2.02
N ILE A 109 -16.00 5.64 -1.91
CA ILE A 109 -15.72 4.99 -0.63
C ILE A 109 -14.21 5.01 -0.44
N ARG A 110 -13.74 5.98 0.33
CA ARG A 110 -12.32 6.21 0.60
C ARG A 110 -11.89 5.41 1.81
N TRP A 111 -10.98 4.51 1.58
CA TRP A 111 -10.24 3.88 2.66
C TRP A 111 -9.05 4.77 3.03
N ARG A 112 -9.08 5.35 4.24
CA ARG A 112 -7.98 6.17 4.74
C ARG A 112 -6.98 5.26 5.44
N SER A 113 -5.80 5.14 4.83
CA SER A 113 -4.72 4.38 5.41
C SER A 113 -3.78 5.23 6.26
N ASP A 114 -3.52 6.50 5.87
CA ASP A 114 -2.50 7.35 6.51
C ASP A 114 -2.67 8.83 6.14
N GLU A 115 -1.82 9.69 6.72
CA GLU A 115 -1.80 11.14 6.45
C GLU A 115 -1.44 11.49 4.99
N TYR A 116 -0.65 10.64 4.32
CA TYR A 116 -0.31 10.78 2.91
C TYR A 116 -1.14 9.80 2.09
N ASP A 117 -2.19 10.32 1.44
CA ASP A 117 -3.09 9.51 0.63
C ASP A 117 -3.00 9.94 -0.85
N PRO A 118 -2.63 9.00 -1.75
CA PRO A 118 -2.60 9.27 -3.20
C PRO A 118 -3.95 9.77 -3.76
N VAL A 119 -5.05 9.48 -3.05
CA VAL A 119 -6.40 9.95 -3.40
C VAL A 119 -6.49 11.48 -3.29
N ASP A 120 -5.79 12.11 -2.34
CA ASP A 120 -5.81 13.58 -2.21
C ASP A 120 -5.26 14.25 -3.47
N GLN A 121 -4.17 13.74 -4.04
CA GLN A 121 -3.62 14.25 -5.29
C GLN A 121 -4.61 14.09 -6.47
N LEU A 122 -5.33 12.96 -6.52
CA LEU A 122 -6.36 12.76 -7.51
C LEU A 122 -7.51 13.76 -7.35
N MET A 123 -7.95 14.03 -6.12
CA MET A 123 -8.99 15.02 -5.83
C MET A 123 -8.56 16.44 -6.21
N GLU A 124 -7.32 16.84 -5.93
CA GLU A 124 -6.77 18.11 -6.37
C GLU A 124 -6.77 18.26 -7.90
N ARG A 125 -6.38 17.21 -8.62
CA ARG A 125 -6.43 17.20 -10.09
C ARG A 125 -7.84 17.31 -10.63
N MET A 126 -8.81 16.64 -10.04
CA MET A 126 -10.22 16.77 -10.41
C MET A 126 -10.70 18.21 -10.24
N GLN A 127 -10.33 18.87 -9.15
CA GLN A 127 -10.64 20.28 -8.93
C GLN A 127 -10.00 21.18 -9.99
N GLN A 128 -8.73 20.93 -10.36
CA GLN A 128 -8.05 21.68 -11.42
C GLN A 128 -8.70 21.51 -12.78
N GLN A 129 -9.31 20.36 -13.05
CA GLN A 129 -10.04 20.08 -14.29
C GLN A 129 -11.51 20.54 -14.26
N ALA A 130 -11.90 21.31 -13.23
CA ALA A 130 -13.27 21.77 -13.00
C ALA A 130 -14.31 20.62 -12.89
N CYS A 131 -13.88 19.40 -12.59
CA CYS A 131 -14.77 18.30 -12.28
C CYS A 131 -15.35 18.48 -10.87
N THR A 132 -16.65 18.28 -10.73
CA THR A 132 -17.28 18.25 -9.38
C THR A 132 -16.75 17.04 -8.61
N PRO A 133 -16.16 17.22 -7.40
CA PRO A 133 -15.72 16.09 -6.62
C PRO A 133 -16.89 15.18 -6.25
N PRO A 134 -16.69 13.85 -6.21
CA PRO A 134 -17.73 12.93 -5.78
C PRO A 134 -18.03 13.09 -4.27
N GLU A 135 -19.20 12.62 -3.84
CA GLU A 135 -19.48 12.42 -2.42
C GLU A 135 -18.50 11.40 -1.85
N ILE A 136 -17.89 11.69 -0.67
CA ILE A 136 -16.84 10.85 -0.09
C ILE A 136 -17.29 10.25 1.22
N PHE A 137 -17.28 8.92 1.30
CA PHE A 137 -17.49 8.14 2.51
C PHE A 137 -16.15 7.54 2.98
N CYS A 138 -15.71 7.90 4.19
CA CYS A 138 -14.46 7.39 4.74
C CYS A 138 -14.68 6.12 5.56
N VAL A 139 -13.87 5.10 5.28
CA VAL A 139 -13.81 3.84 6.04
C VAL A 139 -12.39 3.57 6.54
N ARG A 140 -12.25 2.67 7.52
CA ARG A 140 -10.96 2.41 8.17
C ARG A 140 -10.17 1.25 7.57
N THR A 141 -10.83 0.33 6.87
CA THR A 141 -10.18 -0.87 6.32
C THR A 141 -10.51 -1.04 4.85
N PHE A 142 -9.58 -1.64 4.13
CA PHE A 142 -9.76 -2.00 2.72
C PHE A 142 -10.94 -2.97 2.53
N GLU A 143 -11.09 -3.92 3.44
CA GLU A 143 -12.15 -4.94 3.41
C GLU A 143 -13.53 -4.28 3.53
N LEU A 144 -13.69 -3.30 4.42
CA LEU A 144 -14.97 -2.58 4.55
C LEU A 144 -15.26 -1.76 3.30
N MET A 145 -14.25 -1.11 2.70
CA MET A 145 -14.38 -0.45 1.41
C MET A 145 -14.84 -1.44 0.34
N ALA A 146 -14.19 -2.60 0.23
CA ALA A 146 -14.54 -3.62 -0.75
C ALA A 146 -15.97 -4.15 -0.58
N ILE A 147 -16.41 -4.40 0.66
CA ILE A 147 -17.79 -4.82 0.98
C ILE A 147 -18.81 -3.77 0.53
N LEU A 148 -18.58 -2.50 0.85
CA LEU A 148 -19.48 -1.42 0.47
C LEU A 148 -19.54 -1.23 -1.05
N VAL A 149 -18.39 -1.34 -1.73
CA VAL A 149 -18.31 -1.31 -3.19
C VAL A 149 -19.10 -2.48 -3.79
N ALA A 150 -18.86 -3.70 -3.33
CA ALA A 150 -19.58 -4.90 -3.79
C ALA A 150 -21.09 -4.78 -3.60
N ALA A 151 -21.52 -4.18 -2.48
CA ALA A 151 -22.92 -3.90 -2.20
C ALA A 151 -23.53 -2.75 -3.02
N GLY A 152 -22.73 -2.04 -3.84
CA GLY A 152 -23.20 -0.98 -4.74
C GLY A 152 -23.37 0.39 -4.10
N TYR A 153 -22.78 0.64 -2.92
CA TYR A 153 -22.85 1.96 -2.25
C TYR A 153 -21.95 3.00 -2.91
N GLY A 154 -21.05 2.60 -3.81
CA GLY A 154 -20.15 3.49 -4.53
C GLY A 154 -19.00 2.73 -5.17
N ILE A 155 -17.93 3.44 -5.42
CA ILE A 155 -16.68 2.91 -5.98
C ILE A 155 -15.53 3.18 -5.01
N GLY A 156 -14.47 2.37 -5.08
CA GLY A 156 -13.28 2.52 -4.24
C GLY A 156 -12.05 2.91 -5.04
N LEU A 157 -11.04 3.48 -4.37
CA LEU A 157 -9.71 3.73 -4.91
C LEU A 157 -8.65 2.94 -4.11
N GLY A 158 -7.64 2.44 -4.81
CA GLY A 158 -6.53 1.73 -4.18
C GLY A 158 -5.50 1.26 -5.17
N ALA A 159 -4.45 0.60 -4.68
CA ALA A 159 -3.44 -0.02 -5.52
C ALA A 159 -4.07 -1.09 -6.43
N LYS A 160 -3.76 -1.03 -7.71
CA LYS A 160 -4.25 -1.93 -8.76
C LYS A 160 -4.05 -3.41 -8.41
N SER A 161 -2.83 -3.75 -7.94
CA SER A 161 -2.50 -5.11 -7.55
C SER A 161 -3.37 -5.60 -6.38
N ARG A 162 -3.63 -4.74 -5.38
CA ARG A 162 -4.45 -5.07 -4.22
C ARG A 162 -5.91 -5.31 -4.59
N ILE A 163 -6.48 -4.41 -5.42
CA ILE A 163 -7.85 -4.58 -5.90
C ILE A 163 -7.97 -5.84 -6.76
N ALA A 164 -6.99 -6.08 -7.65
CA ALA A 164 -6.99 -7.27 -8.50
C ALA A 164 -6.87 -8.58 -7.70
N ALA A 165 -6.17 -8.56 -6.56
CA ALA A 165 -6.08 -9.70 -5.65
C ALA A 165 -7.37 -9.95 -4.85
N ALA A 166 -8.21 -8.92 -4.67
CA ALA A 166 -9.44 -8.98 -3.88
C ALA A 166 -10.70 -9.33 -4.69
N ARG A 167 -10.57 -9.93 -5.87
CA ARG A 167 -11.71 -10.24 -6.76
C ARG A 167 -12.77 -11.19 -6.14
N GLU A 168 -12.40 -12.00 -5.16
CA GLU A 168 -13.33 -12.85 -4.42
C GLU A 168 -14.30 -12.06 -3.51
N LEU A 169 -14.05 -10.76 -3.33
CA LEU A 169 -14.96 -9.85 -2.64
C LEU A 169 -16.02 -9.21 -3.56
N ASP A 170 -16.24 -9.76 -4.76
CA ASP A 170 -17.20 -9.27 -5.75
C ASP A 170 -16.92 -7.83 -6.24
N ILE A 171 -15.66 -7.43 -6.23
CA ILE A 171 -15.20 -6.18 -6.82
C ILE A 171 -14.34 -6.44 -8.05
N ILE A 172 -14.40 -5.55 -9.02
CA ILE A 172 -13.61 -5.60 -10.25
C ILE A 172 -12.69 -4.38 -10.32
N MET A 173 -11.43 -4.63 -10.63
CA MET A 173 -10.45 -3.56 -10.87
C MET A 173 -10.71 -2.93 -12.25
N ARG A 174 -10.69 -1.58 -12.29
CA ARG A 174 -10.65 -0.78 -13.53
C ARG A 174 -9.57 0.29 -13.41
N PRO A 175 -8.74 0.45 -14.44
CA PRO A 175 -7.78 1.55 -14.49
C PRO A 175 -8.52 2.89 -14.66
N LEU A 176 -7.88 3.97 -14.18
CA LEU A 176 -8.28 5.33 -14.49
C LEU A 176 -7.76 5.73 -15.87
N ALA A 177 -8.55 6.49 -16.64
CA ALA A 177 -8.09 7.07 -17.89
C ALA A 177 -7.18 8.29 -17.65
N GLY A 178 -6.32 8.58 -18.63
CA GLY A 178 -5.36 9.68 -18.57
C GLY A 178 -4.00 9.25 -18.02
N ASP A 179 -3.28 10.20 -17.41
CA ASP A 179 -1.95 9.93 -16.87
C ASP A 179 -2.01 8.91 -15.73
N ARG A 180 -1.15 7.92 -15.80
CA ARG A 180 -1.04 6.90 -14.77
C ARG A 180 -0.68 7.55 -13.45
N GLN A 181 -1.46 7.23 -12.42
CA GLN A 181 -1.13 7.59 -11.03
C GLN A 181 -0.25 6.49 -10.46
N GLU A 182 1.05 6.72 -10.51
CA GLU A 182 2.02 5.78 -9.98
C GLU A 182 2.02 5.79 -8.45
N LEU A 183 2.01 4.61 -7.86
CA LEU A 183 2.18 4.37 -6.44
C LEU A 183 3.52 3.70 -6.22
N THR A 184 4.43 4.38 -5.51
CA THR A 184 5.73 3.80 -5.18
C THR A 184 5.75 3.38 -3.72
N THR A 185 6.00 2.10 -3.48
CA THR A 185 6.34 1.61 -2.14
C THR A 185 7.82 1.86 -1.88
N TYR A 186 8.11 2.50 -0.76
CA TYR A 186 9.46 2.78 -0.29
C TYR A 186 9.83 1.85 0.86
N ILE A 187 11.10 1.49 0.89
CA ILE A 187 11.74 0.93 2.07
C ILE A 187 12.34 2.08 2.89
N LEU A 188 11.93 2.17 4.15
CA LEU A 188 12.40 3.19 5.09
C LEU A 188 13.36 2.55 6.09
N ARG A 189 14.50 3.17 6.31
CA ARG A 189 15.51 2.71 7.27
C ARG A 189 16.06 3.87 8.09
N PRO A 190 16.35 3.66 9.39
CA PRO A 190 17.07 4.65 10.17
C PRO A 190 18.50 4.85 9.63
N PRO A 191 19.12 6.02 9.85
CA PRO A 191 20.45 6.37 9.32
C PRO A 191 21.60 5.75 10.15
N CYS A 192 21.35 4.67 10.87
CA CYS A 192 22.35 3.95 11.69
C CYS A 192 22.78 2.64 11.02
N GLU A 193 23.86 2.06 11.51
CA GLU A 193 24.25 0.70 11.11
C GLU A 193 23.20 -0.31 11.60
N LEU A 194 22.71 -1.10 10.68
CA LEU A 194 21.71 -2.14 10.92
C LEU A 194 22.37 -3.53 10.88
N PRO A 195 21.77 -4.54 11.54
CA PRO A 195 22.22 -5.91 11.40
C PRO A 195 22.26 -6.37 9.94
N PRO A 196 23.24 -7.18 9.51
CA PRO A 196 23.33 -7.67 8.13
C PRO A 196 22.09 -8.42 7.63
N SER A 197 21.25 -8.93 8.53
CA SER A 197 19.97 -9.55 8.20
C SER A 197 18.96 -8.56 7.60
N VAL A 198 19.02 -7.28 8.01
CA VAL A 198 18.18 -6.22 7.47
C VAL A 198 18.60 -5.89 6.04
N ASP A 199 19.90 -5.81 5.77
CA ASP A 199 20.42 -5.56 4.42
C ASP A 199 20.03 -6.70 3.46
N ARG A 200 20.19 -7.95 3.87
CA ARG A 200 19.75 -9.11 3.08
C ARG A 200 18.25 -9.13 2.83
N LEU A 201 17.43 -8.71 3.82
CA LEU A 201 15.99 -8.57 3.61
C LEU A 201 15.68 -7.47 2.55
N ALA A 202 16.37 -6.33 2.62
CA ALA A 202 16.23 -5.26 1.64
C ALA A 202 16.64 -5.69 0.23
N GLU A 203 17.74 -6.43 0.09
CA GLU A 203 18.18 -7.01 -1.19
C GLU A 203 17.14 -8.00 -1.76
N ARG A 204 16.54 -8.84 -0.90
CA ARG A 204 15.45 -9.74 -1.31
C ARG A 204 14.23 -8.97 -1.79
N ALA A 205 13.88 -7.89 -1.11
CA ALA A 205 12.78 -7.03 -1.48
C ALA A 205 13.00 -6.40 -2.87
N GLN A 206 14.21 -5.91 -3.14
CA GLN A 206 14.58 -5.34 -4.44
C GLN A 206 14.56 -6.39 -5.57
N ALA A 207 14.85 -7.64 -5.27
CA ALA A 207 14.83 -8.73 -6.24
C ALA A 207 13.41 -9.26 -6.56
N ILE A 208 12.38 -8.74 -5.90
CA ILE A 208 10.97 -9.03 -6.22
C ILE A 208 10.52 -8.01 -7.26
N SER A 209 10.27 -8.48 -8.45
CA SER A 209 9.73 -7.64 -9.53
C SER A 209 8.31 -7.17 -9.17
N GLY A 210 8.06 -5.89 -9.43
CA GLY A 210 6.73 -5.31 -9.34
C GLY A 210 5.85 -5.71 -10.52
#